data_48c284330f84b461e8cd0dfa6e84fe15
#
_entry.id   48c284330f84b461e8cd0dfa6e84fe15
#
_cell.length_a   1.000
_cell.length_b   1.000
_cell.length_c   1.000
_cell.angle_alpha   90.00
_cell.angle_beta   90.00
_cell.angle_gamma   90.00
#
_symmetry.space_group_name_H-M   'P 1'
#
loop_
_entity.id
_entity.type
_entity.pdbx_description
1 polymer ?
#
loop_
_entity_poly.entity_id
_entity_poly.type
_entity_poly.pdbx_seq_one_letter_code
_entity_poly.pdbx_strand_id
1 'polypeptide(L)'
;MSTGGRKRKRKSNHLSLLGASSPRTNTRYWAGIDPGKNGAVVIISDDGFESAFLFRRCVYNNDWQAGELVEVLRKVADFNPTTVLEKQHAKRGQGLSSTFTTGFGYGLLIAAASCSGIEFEIFYSKKWQAVLAEEKGENSKEKALGLAYKTFPELYEFTRAKHTGLSDAACMALFARSRANEEQRDS
;
A
#
# COMPACT_ATOMS: atom_id res chain seq x y z
N MET A 1 -44.26 4.96 5.88
CA MET A 1 -43.73 3.69 5.31
C MET A 1 -42.24 3.67 5.53
N SER A 2 -41.78 2.89 6.52
CA SER A 2 -40.38 2.83 6.92
C SER A 2 -39.69 1.75 6.08
N THR A 3 -38.79 2.14 5.16
CA THR A 3 -37.97 1.21 4.43
C THR A 3 -36.74 0.84 5.29
N GLY A 4 -36.91 -0.22 6.08
CA GLY A 4 -35.84 -0.81 6.85
C GLY A 4 -34.74 -1.37 5.95
N GLY A 5 -33.74 -0.58 5.65
CA GLY A 5 -32.54 -1.03 4.95
C GLY A 5 -31.83 -2.10 5.78
N ARG A 6 -31.87 -3.36 5.34
CA ARG A 6 -31.09 -4.47 5.89
C ARG A 6 -29.59 -4.12 5.79
N LYS A 7 -28.98 -3.67 6.88
CA LYS A 7 -27.50 -3.62 7.00
C LYS A 7 -26.99 -5.05 6.89
N ARG A 8 -26.44 -5.42 5.72
CA ARG A 8 -25.69 -6.67 5.58
C ARG A 8 -24.50 -6.61 6.54
N LYS A 9 -24.49 -7.46 7.59
CA LYS A 9 -23.32 -7.67 8.43
C LYS A 9 -22.17 -8.14 7.53
N ARG A 10 -21.16 -7.30 7.32
CA ARG A 10 -19.91 -7.71 6.66
C ARG A 10 -19.25 -8.77 7.54
N LYS A 11 -18.71 -9.83 6.93
CA LYS A 11 -17.94 -10.86 7.63
C LYS A 11 -16.68 -10.21 8.21
N SER A 12 -16.34 -10.49 9.46
CA SER A 12 -15.21 -9.90 10.21
C SER A 12 -13.84 -10.07 9.53
N ASN A 13 -13.69 -11.03 8.62
CA ASN A 13 -12.42 -11.35 7.96
C ASN A 13 -12.06 -10.45 6.76
N HIS A 14 -12.91 -9.48 6.35
CA HIS A 14 -12.60 -8.65 5.18
C HIS A 14 -11.49 -7.61 5.44
N LEU A 15 -11.21 -7.32 6.70
CA LEU A 15 -10.12 -6.42 7.14
C LEU A 15 -8.84 -7.17 7.58
N SER A 16 -8.74 -8.47 7.32
CA SER A 16 -7.52 -9.20 7.59
C SER A 16 -6.44 -8.86 6.55
N LEU A 17 -5.21 -8.73 7.01
CA LEU A 17 -4.05 -8.64 6.15
C LEU A 17 -3.91 -9.97 5.36
N LEU A 18 -3.40 -9.88 4.14
CA LEU A 18 -3.08 -11.03 3.29
C LEU A 18 -1.66 -11.49 3.66
N GLY A 19 -1.43 -12.81 3.73
CA GLY A 19 -0.13 -13.38 4.13
C GLY A 19 0.10 -13.46 5.64
N ALA A 20 -0.67 -12.80 6.44
CA ALA A 20 -0.79 -12.75 7.90
C ALA A 20 0.30 -13.47 8.74
N SER A 21 1.54 -13.04 8.65
CA SER A 21 2.51 -13.27 9.72
C SER A 21 2.22 -12.30 10.87
N SER A 22 2.47 -12.74 12.11
CA SER A 22 2.53 -11.81 13.24
C SER A 22 3.92 -11.18 13.29
N PRO A 23 4.05 -9.91 13.76
CA PRO A 23 5.35 -9.30 13.96
C PRO A 23 6.26 -10.18 14.82
N ARG A 24 7.50 -10.34 14.40
CA ARG A 24 8.54 -11.09 15.12
C ARG A 24 9.49 -10.13 15.84
N THR A 25 9.96 -10.52 17.01
CA THR A 25 11.00 -9.76 17.72
C THR A 25 12.31 -9.76 16.95
N ASN A 26 13.03 -8.64 16.97
CA ASN A 26 14.32 -8.45 16.30
C ASN A 26 14.29 -8.59 14.77
N THR A 27 13.13 -8.42 14.15
CA THR A 27 12.97 -8.39 12.69
C THR A 27 12.72 -6.96 12.24
N ARG A 28 13.45 -6.53 11.21
CA ARG A 28 13.21 -5.24 10.54
C ARG A 28 12.13 -5.41 9.49
N TYR A 29 11.23 -4.44 9.44
CA TYR A 29 10.16 -4.41 8.46
C TYR A 29 10.20 -3.13 7.65
N TRP A 30 9.80 -3.24 6.39
CA TRP A 30 9.62 -2.11 5.48
C TRP A 30 8.25 -2.18 4.86
N ALA A 31 7.62 -1.03 4.69
CA ALA A 31 6.32 -0.96 4.06
C ALA A 31 6.30 0.05 2.91
N GLY A 32 5.56 -0.30 1.87
CA GLY A 32 5.22 0.61 0.78
C GLY A 32 3.71 0.83 0.76
N ILE A 33 3.30 2.09 0.60
CA ILE A 33 1.89 2.48 0.51
C ILE A 33 1.64 3.18 -0.83
N ASP A 34 0.92 2.52 -1.74
CA ASP A 34 0.33 3.14 -2.92
C ASP A 34 -1.05 3.71 -2.56
N PRO A 35 -1.20 5.06 -2.48
CA PRO A 35 -2.46 5.67 -2.10
C PRO A 35 -3.48 5.62 -3.23
N GLY A 36 -4.73 5.38 -2.86
CA GLY A 36 -5.86 5.35 -3.77
C GLY A 36 -6.80 4.19 -3.49
N LYS A 37 -8.01 4.24 -4.07
CA LYS A 37 -9.03 3.18 -3.86
C LYS A 37 -8.58 1.81 -4.38
N ASN A 38 -7.74 1.78 -5.38
CA ASN A 38 -7.15 0.57 -5.97
C ASN A 38 -5.70 0.36 -5.52
N GLY A 39 -5.22 1.17 -4.60
CA GLY A 39 -3.90 1.03 -4.02
C GLY A 39 -3.84 -0.05 -2.95
N ALA A 40 -2.68 -0.14 -2.32
CA ALA A 40 -2.38 -1.18 -1.34
C ALA A 40 -1.33 -0.71 -0.33
N VAL A 41 -1.19 -1.46 0.75
CA VAL A 41 0.01 -1.50 1.56
C VAL A 41 0.62 -2.89 1.44
N VAL A 42 1.95 -2.95 1.33
CA VAL A 42 2.75 -4.19 1.35
C VAL A 42 3.82 -4.06 2.43
N ILE A 43 3.98 -5.08 3.23
CA ILE A 43 4.99 -5.21 4.28
C ILE A 43 5.95 -6.33 3.88
N ILE A 44 7.23 -6.06 3.97
CA ILE A 44 8.32 -7.02 3.76
C ILE A 44 9.29 -7.01 4.94
N SER A 45 10.08 -8.06 5.07
CA SER A 45 11.22 -8.14 5.98
C SER A 45 12.49 -8.56 5.23
N ASP A 46 13.58 -8.79 5.95
CA ASP A 46 14.77 -9.42 5.37
C ASP A 46 14.49 -10.83 4.82
N ASP A 47 13.52 -11.55 5.42
CA ASP A 47 13.13 -12.90 5.00
C ASP A 47 12.19 -12.91 3.77
N GLY A 48 11.65 -11.78 3.36
CA GLY A 48 10.79 -11.65 2.18
C GLY A 48 9.43 -10.99 2.45
N PHE A 49 8.39 -11.49 1.77
CA PHE A 49 7.02 -11.00 1.91
C PHE A 49 6.41 -11.39 3.26
N GLU A 50 5.81 -10.42 3.94
CA GLU A 50 5.16 -10.65 5.23
C GLU A 50 3.63 -10.50 5.14
N SER A 51 3.19 -9.39 4.56
CA SER A 51 1.76 -9.08 4.57
C SER A 51 1.38 -8.02 3.55
N ALA A 52 0.11 -8.00 3.14
CA ALA A 52 -0.44 -6.97 2.28
C ALA A 52 -1.91 -6.68 2.58
N PHE A 53 -2.38 -5.50 2.17
CA PHE A 53 -3.80 -5.16 2.19
C PHE A 53 -4.18 -4.27 1.01
N LEU A 54 -5.28 -4.62 0.34
CA LEU A 54 -5.85 -3.84 -0.75
C LEU A 54 -6.86 -2.83 -0.21
N PHE A 55 -6.63 -1.53 -0.40
CA PHE A 55 -7.51 -0.47 0.11
C PHE A 55 -8.92 -0.50 -0.45
N ARG A 56 -9.12 -1.14 -1.60
CA ARG A 56 -10.46 -1.40 -2.14
C ARG A 56 -11.39 -2.11 -1.15
N ARG A 57 -10.85 -2.86 -0.20
CA ARG A 57 -11.63 -3.52 0.85
C ARG A 57 -12.23 -2.54 1.85
N CYS A 58 -11.64 -1.34 1.99
CA CYS A 58 -12.16 -0.23 2.80
C CYS A 58 -13.02 0.74 1.99
N VAL A 59 -13.45 0.36 0.78
CA VAL A 59 -14.33 1.20 -0.08
C VAL A 59 -15.68 0.51 -0.27
N TYR A 60 -16.77 1.21 0.05
CA TYR A 60 -18.13 0.73 -0.15
C TYR A 60 -18.95 1.78 -0.90
N ASN A 61 -19.70 1.37 -1.93
CA ASN A 61 -20.45 2.27 -2.81
C ASN A 61 -19.62 3.46 -3.32
N ASN A 62 -18.37 3.19 -3.68
CA ASN A 62 -17.38 4.17 -4.08
C ASN A 62 -16.93 5.16 -2.99
N ASP A 63 -17.33 4.97 -1.73
CA ASP A 63 -16.96 5.80 -0.58
C ASP A 63 -16.00 5.09 0.35
N TRP A 64 -15.02 5.83 0.86
CA TRP A 64 -14.07 5.35 1.83
C TRP A 64 -14.75 5.09 3.19
N GLN A 65 -14.38 3.99 3.80
CA GLN A 65 -14.75 3.64 5.17
C GLN A 65 -13.55 3.98 6.08
N ALA A 66 -13.49 5.21 6.55
CA ALA A 66 -12.35 5.73 7.30
C ALA A 66 -12.00 4.90 8.55
N GLY A 67 -13.02 4.44 9.29
CA GLY A 67 -12.81 3.59 10.46
C GLY A 67 -12.17 2.24 10.12
N GLU A 68 -12.59 1.61 9.03
CA GLU A 68 -12.00 0.37 8.53
C GLU A 68 -10.56 0.57 8.07
N LEU A 69 -10.27 1.71 7.42
CA LEU A 69 -8.93 2.07 7.00
C LEU A 69 -7.97 2.23 8.20
N VAL A 70 -8.41 2.94 9.24
CA VAL A 70 -7.63 3.09 10.49
C VAL A 70 -7.41 1.74 11.16
N GLU A 71 -8.44 0.87 11.22
CA GLU A 71 -8.30 -0.47 11.82
C GLU A 71 -7.23 -1.31 11.11
N VAL A 72 -7.22 -1.26 9.78
CA VAL A 72 -6.21 -1.99 8.99
C VAL A 72 -4.82 -1.40 9.18
N LEU A 73 -4.70 -0.07 9.15
CA LEU A 73 -3.39 0.58 9.28
C LEU A 73 -2.81 0.41 10.69
N ARG A 74 -3.62 0.25 11.74
CA ARG A 74 -3.13 -0.16 13.06
C ARG A 74 -2.46 -1.53 13.03
N LYS A 75 -3.03 -2.50 12.29
CA LYS A 75 -2.39 -3.81 12.10
C LYS A 75 -1.06 -3.72 11.33
N VAL A 76 -0.94 -2.75 10.43
CA VAL A 76 0.33 -2.44 9.77
C VAL A 76 1.32 -1.83 10.76
N ALA A 77 0.85 -0.92 11.63
CA ALA A 77 1.67 -0.29 12.66
C ALA A 77 2.24 -1.29 13.68
N ASP A 78 1.54 -2.42 13.94
CA ASP A 78 2.03 -3.49 14.82
C ASP A 78 3.39 -4.06 14.36
N PHE A 79 3.71 -3.99 13.06
CA PHE A 79 5.01 -4.39 12.50
C PHE A 79 6.11 -3.33 12.71
N ASN A 80 5.76 -2.12 13.10
CA ASN A 80 6.68 -0.98 13.21
C ASN A 80 7.60 -0.81 11.98
N PRO A 81 7.06 -0.76 10.77
CA PRO A 81 7.87 -0.76 9.55
C PRO A 81 8.43 0.63 9.22
N THR A 82 9.64 0.68 8.66
CA THR A 82 10.08 1.86 7.91
C THR A 82 9.21 2.01 6.66
N THR A 83 8.40 3.07 6.60
CA THR A 83 7.33 3.18 5.63
C THR A 83 7.58 4.26 4.59
N VAL A 84 7.37 3.93 3.33
CA VAL A 84 7.36 4.85 2.18
C VAL A 84 5.94 4.97 1.63
N LEU A 85 5.48 6.21 1.45
CA LEU A 85 4.19 6.55 0.86
C LEU A 85 4.40 7.36 -0.41
N GLU A 86 3.72 6.99 -1.51
CA GLU A 86 3.81 7.76 -2.75
C GLU A 86 3.07 9.08 -2.65
N LYS A 87 3.74 10.17 -3.05
CA LYS A 87 3.12 11.49 -3.15
C LYS A 87 2.16 11.56 -4.32
N GLN A 88 0.89 11.85 -4.02
CA GLN A 88 -0.09 12.15 -5.06
C GLN A 88 -0.12 13.65 -5.37
N HIS A 89 -0.40 13.97 -6.63
CA HIS A 89 -0.57 15.34 -7.11
C HIS A 89 -1.57 15.35 -8.26
N ALA A 90 -2.17 16.52 -8.51
CA ALA A 90 -3.02 16.72 -9.66
C ALA A 90 -2.20 16.60 -10.95
N LYS A 91 -2.74 15.86 -11.93
CA LYS A 91 -2.10 15.68 -13.23
C LYS A 91 -2.72 16.66 -14.25
N ARG A 92 -1.90 17.19 -15.15
CA ARG A 92 -2.37 18.04 -16.24
C ARG A 92 -3.40 17.27 -17.06
N GLY A 93 -4.56 17.87 -17.33
CA GLY A 93 -5.67 17.23 -18.05
C GLY A 93 -6.56 16.30 -17.20
N GLN A 94 -6.29 16.17 -15.91
CA GLN A 94 -7.18 15.46 -15.00
C GLN A 94 -8.42 16.30 -14.71
N GLY A 95 -9.62 15.71 -14.86
CA GLY A 95 -10.88 16.39 -14.56
C GLY A 95 -11.03 16.75 -13.07
N LEU A 96 -11.78 17.81 -12.76
CA LEU A 96 -11.97 18.33 -11.40
C LEU A 96 -12.46 17.24 -10.41
N SER A 97 -13.47 16.46 -10.80
CA SER A 97 -14.01 15.38 -9.97
C SER A 97 -12.94 14.31 -9.66
N SER A 98 -12.14 13.94 -10.65
CA SER A 98 -11.06 12.97 -10.47
C SER A 98 -9.97 13.52 -9.56
N THR A 99 -9.60 14.79 -9.73
CA THR A 99 -8.61 15.49 -8.89
C THR A 99 -9.09 15.56 -7.44
N PHE A 100 -10.34 15.96 -7.22
CA PHE A 100 -10.94 15.97 -5.89
C PHE A 100 -10.93 14.59 -5.24
N THR A 101 -11.37 13.55 -5.97
CA THR A 101 -11.40 12.17 -5.46
C THR A 101 -10.02 11.66 -5.09
N THR A 102 -9.00 11.96 -5.91
CA THR A 102 -7.60 11.60 -5.63
C THR A 102 -7.09 12.33 -4.39
N GLY A 103 -7.28 13.65 -4.31
CA GLY A 103 -6.84 14.46 -3.17
C GLY A 103 -7.52 14.07 -1.87
N PHE A 104 -8.85 13.84 -1.91
CA PHE A 104 -9.60 13.38 -0.75
C PHE A 104 -9.11 12.03 -0.24
N GLY A 105 -8.96 11.03 -1.12
CA GLY A 105 -8.47 9.70 -0.74
C GLY A 105 -7.03 9.73 -0.21
N TYR A 106 -6.18 10.55 -0.81
CA TYR A 106 -4.81 10.75 -0.36
C TYR A 106 -4.73 11.38 1.03
N GLY A 107 -5.48 12.47 1.26
CA GLY A 107 -5.54 13.13 2.57
C GLY A 107 -6.09 12.21 3.66
N LEU A 108 -7.14 11.44 3.33
CA LEU A 108 -7.72 10.46 4.26
C LEU A 108 -6.70 9.37 4.63
N LEU A 109 -5.93 8.87 3.66
CA LEU A 109 -4.92 7.84 3.90
C LEU A 109 -3.79 8.36 4.79
N ILE A 110 -3.28 9.58 4.52
CA ILE A 110 -2.26 10.22 5.36
C ILE A 110 -2.77 10.37 6.80
N ALA A 111 -3.97 10.91 6.97
CA ALA A 111 -4.56 11.08 8.29
C ALA A 111 -4.74 9.73 9.01
N ALA A 112 -5.25 8.72 8.31
CA ALA A 112 -5.44 7.39 8.87
C ALA A 112 -4.12 6.72 9.26
N ALA A 113 -3.07 6.83 8.44
CA ALA A 113 -1.73 6.30 8.74
C ALA A 113 -1.13 6.99 9.98
N SER A 114 -1.17 8.32 10.04
CA SER A 114 -0.69 9.09 11.19
C SER A 114 -1.47 8.73 12.48
N CYS A 115 -2.80 8.67 12.41
CA CYS A 115 -3.64 8.28 13.54
C CYS A 115 -3.44 6.81 13.98
N SER A 116 -2.88 5.99 13.11
CA SER A 116 -2.54 4.59 13.42
C SER A 116 -1.14 4.43 14.01
N GLY A 117 -0.36 5.51 14.12
CA GLY A 117 1.00 5.48 14.63
C GLY A 117 2.04 5.03 13.61
N ILE A 118 1.72 5.06 12.32
CA ILE A 118 2.71 4.78 11.28
C ILE A 118 3.52 6.03 11.00
N GLU A 119 4.83 5.95 11.20
CA GLU A 119 5.78 6.93 10.67
C GLU A 119 6.09 6.62 9.22
N PHE A 120 6.04 7.61 8.35
CA PHE A 120 6.29 7.42 6.91
C PHE A 120 6.98 8.62 6.27
N GLU A 121 7.80 8.32 5.27
CA GLU A 121 8.36 9.32 4.38
C GLU A 121 7.56 9.35 3.06
N ILE A 122 7.39 10.56 2.51
CA ILE A 122 6.63 10.77 1.27
C ILE A 122 7.59 11.00 0.10
N PHE A 123 7.47 10.17 -0.93
CA PHE A 123 8.28 10.26 -2.13
C PHE A 123 7.45 10.40 -3.40
N TYR A 124 7.92 11.19 -4.35
CA TYR A 124 7.38 11.19 -5.71
C TYR A 124 7.67 9.84 -6.40
N SER A 125 6.78 9.42 -7.29
CA SER A 125 6.90 8.15 -8.03
C SER A 125 8.26 7.96 -8.70
N LYS A 126 8.83 9.02 -9.28
CA LYS A 126 10.15 8.98 -9.91
C LYS A 126 11.28 8.51 -8.96
N LYS A 127 11.14 8.78 -7.65
CA LYS A 127 12.17 8.38 -6.68
C LYS A 127 12.14 6.89 -6.39
N TRP A 128 10.99 6.33 -6.03
CA TRP A 128 10.89 4.91 -5.74
C TRP A 128 10.99 4.04 -7.00
N GLN A 129 10.62 4.57 -8.18
CA GLN A 129 10.78 3.88 -9.46
C GLN A 129 12.27 3.63 -9.84
N ALA A 130 13.23 4.19 -9.11
CA ALA A 130 14.64 3.87 -9.30
C ALA A 130 14.92 2.37 -9.16
N VAL A 131 14.18 1.64 -8.31
CA VAL A 131 14.32 0.18 -8.16
C VAL A 131 13.92 -0.60 -9.42
N LEU A 132 13.26 0.05 -10.39
CA LEU A 132 12.82 -0.55 -11.65
C LEU A 132 13.86 -0.39 -12.79
N ALA A 133 15.02 0.20 -12.53
CA ALA A 133 15.98 0.58 -13.58
C ALA A 133 16.42 -0.60 -14.44
N GLU A 134 16.63 -1.77 -13.83
CA GLU A 134 17.11 -2.98 -14.51
C GLU A 134 15.96 -3.90 -14.98
N GLU A 135 14.71 -3.58 -14.68
CA GLU A 135 13.57 -4.43 -15.02
C GLU A 135 13.13 -4.22 -16.47
N LYS A 136 12.74 -5.35 -17.11
CA LYS A 136 12.20 -5.35 -18.47
C LYS A 136 10.72 -4.97 -18.45
N GLY A 137 10.28 -4.21 -19.44
CA GLY A 137 8.89 -3.79 -19.63
C GLY A 137 8.79 -2.52 -20.46
N GLU A 138 7.68 -2.32 -21.14
CA GLU A 138 7.44 -1.15 -21.99
C GLU A 138 7.17 0.11 -21.15
N ASN A 139 6.65 -0.05 -19.93
CA ASN A 139 6.30 1.05 -19.05
C ASN A 139 6.56 0.69 -17.58
N SER A 140 6.49 1.69 -16.70
CA SER A 140 6.77 1.51 -15.27
C SER A 140 5.82 0.51 -14.58
N LYS A 141 4.58 0.36 -15.06
CA LYS A 141 3.62 -0.59 -14.46
C LYS A 141 4.00 -2.03 -14.75
N GLU A 142 4.41 -2.33 -15.97
CA GLU A 142 4.89 -3.67 -16.35
C GLU A 142 6.17 -4.01 -15.61
N LYS A 143 7.10 -3.05 -15.50
CA LYS A 143 8.33 -3.21 -14.73
C LYS A 143 8.04 -3.48 -13.25
N ALA A 144 7.14 -2.70 -12.63
CA ALA A 144 6.75 -2.91 -11.23
C ALA A 144 6.08 -4.27 -11.02
N LEU A 145 5.22 -4.68 -11.94
CA LEU A 145 4.58 -6.00 -11.90
C LEU A 145 5.62 -7.12 -12.00
N GLY A 146 6.55 -7.01 -12.94
CA GLY A 146 7.64 -7.98 -13.14
C GLY A 146 8.52 -8.11 -11.90
N LEU A 147 8.98 -6.98 -11.34
CA LEU A 147 9.82 -6.96 -10.15
C LEU A 147 9.07 -7.55 -8.94
N ALA A 148 7.84 -7.10 -8.70
CA ALA A 148 7.07 -7.54 -7.55
C ALA A 148 6.83 -9.06 -7.55
N TYR A 149 6.44 -9.64 -8.67
CA TYR A 149 6.16 -11.08 -8.75
C TYR A 149 7.43 -11.95 -8.81
N LYS A 150 8.51 -11.42 -9.38
CA LYS A 150 9.82 -12.09 -9.36
C LYS A 150 10.38 -12.16 -7.93
N THR A 151 10.19 -11.10 -7.15
CA THR A 151 10.74 -11.00 -5.79
C THR A 151 9.81 -11.65 -4.76
N PHE A 152 8.50 -11.53 -4.95
CA PHE A 152 7.48 -12.02 -4.02
C PHE A 152 6.40 -12.81 -4.80
N PRO A 153 6.68 -14.05 -5.18
CA PRO A 153 5.72 -14.87 -5.95
C PRO A 153 4.36 -15.03 -5.27
N GLU A 154 4.32 -14.95 -3.93
CA GLU A 154 3.10 -15.05 -3.13
C GLU A 154 2.10 -13.94 -3.47
N LEU A 155 2.57 -12.78 -3.92
CA LEU A 155 1.69 -11.69 -4.33
C LEU A 155 0.79 -12.08 -5.51
N TYR A 156 1.24 -13.02 -6.35
CA TYR A 156 0.44 -13.50 -7.47
C TYR A 156 -0.85 -14.20 -7.04
N GLU A 157 -0.83 -14.87 -5.90
CA GLU A 157 -1.99 -15.58 -5.36
C GLU A 157 -3.09 -14.61 -4.89
N PHE A 158 -2.71 -13.39 -4.49
CA PHE A 158 -3.64 -12.39 -3.96
C PHE A 158 -4.29 -11.52 -5.03
N THR A 159 -3.80 -11.61 -6.27
CA THR A 159 -4.25 -10.74 -7.35
C THR A 159 -4.47 -11.53 -8.63
N ARG A 160 -5.72 -11.77 -8.98
CA ARG A 160 -6.05 -12.14 -10.36
C ARG A 160 -5.77 -10.93 -11.26
N ALA A 161 -4.59 -10.92 -11.86
CA ALA A 161 -4.14 -10.13 -13.00
C ALA A 161 -4.75 -8.72 -13.15
N LYS A 162 -4.32 -7.71 -12.48
CA LYS A 162 -4.42 -6.26 -12.80
C LYS A 162 -4.34 -5.29 -11.61
N HIS A 163 -3.97 -5.74 -10.43
CA HIS A 163 -3.82 -4.81 -9.29
C HIS A 163 -2.42 -4.19 -9.29
N THR A 164 -2.22 -3.19 -10.15
CA THR A 164 -0.96 -2.42 -10.21
C THR A 164 -0.62 -1.76 -8.87
N GLY A 165 -1.63 -1.40 -8.06
CA GLY A 165 -1.38 -0.81 -6.74
C GLY A 165 -0.67 -1.73 -5.76
N LEU A 166 -0.86 -3.07 -5.86
CA LEU A 166 -0.14 -4.01 -5.02
C LEU A 166 1.34 -4.11 -5.43
N SER A 167 1.61 -4.17 -6.75
CA SER A 167 2.99 -4.21 -7.25
C SER A 167 3.73 -2.90 -6.99
N ASP A 168 3.07 -1.76 -7.14
CA ASP A 168 3.66 -0.46 -6.84
C ASP A 168 3.99 -0.35 -5.34
N ALA A 169 3.10 -0.80 -4.45
CA ALA A 169 3.36 -0.85 -3.01
C ALA A 169 4.52 -1.80 -2.65
N ALA A 170 4.63 -2.97 -3.31
CA ALA A 170 5.75 -3.88 -3.13
C ALA A 170 7.08 -3.25 -3.55
N CYS A 171 7.11 -2.57 -4.68
CA CYS A 171 8.31 -1.85 -5.14
C CYS A 171 8.70 -0.70 -4.19
N MET A 172 7.73 0.00 -3.60
CA MET A 172 7.99 1.01 -2.58
C MET A 172 8.55 0.41 -1.29
N ALA A 173 8.09 -0.77 -0.87
CA ALA A 173 8.67 -1.48 0.27
C ALA A 173 10.13 -1.89 -0.01
N LEU A 174 10.44 -2.37 -1.24
CA LEU A 174 11.82 -2.65 -1.69
C LEU A 174 12.68 -1.38 -1.69
N PHE A 175 12.13 -0.25 -2.12
CA PHE A 175 12.82 1.04 -2.08
C PHE A 175 13.12 1.47 -0.64
N ALA A 176 12.17 1.32 0.30
CA ALA A 176 12.39 1.61 1.71
C ALA A 176 13.54 0.76 2.27
N ARG A 177 13.58 -0.55 1.94
CA ARG A 177 14.65 -1.46 2.36
C ARG A 177 16.01 -1.07 1.78
N SER A 178 16.06 -0.73 0.50
CA SER A 178 17.31 -0.31 -0.18
C SER A 178 17.93 0.91 0.50
N ARG A 179 17.11 1.93 0.76
CA ARG A 179 17.55 3.15 1.45
C ARG A 179 18.09 2.87 2.86
N ALA A 180 17.37 2.09 3.66
CA ALA A 180 17.82 1.75 5.00
C ALA A 180 19.18 1.01 5.01
N ASN A 181 19.44 0.19 3.99
CA ASN A 181 20.70 -0.51 3.83
C ASN A 181 21.83 0.43 3.36
N GLU A 182 21.54 1.46 2.56
CA GLU A 182 22.52 2.48 2.16
C GLU A 182 22.92 3.33 3.37
N GLU A 183 21.97 3.82 4.16
CA GLU A 183 22.23 4.61 5.37
C GLU A 183 23.09 3.87 6.41
N GLN A 184 22.95 2.54 6.51
CA GLN A 184 23.77 1.71 7.39
C GLN A 184 25.22 1.48 6.87
N ARG A 185 25.47 1.62 5.58
CA ARG A 185 26.82 1.50 5.00
C ARG A 185 27.65 2.77 5.14
N ASP A 186 26.95 3.91 5.25
CA ASP A 186 27.56 5.24 5.32
C ASP A 186 27.77 5.72 6.77
N SER A 187 27.27 4.97 7.76
CA SER A 187 27.40 5.23 9.20
C SER A 187 28.49 4.36 9.85
#